data_e1c231afc86c41856ae2f2703ea98960
#
_entry.id   e1c231afc86c41856ae2f2703ea98960
#
_cell.length_a   1.000
_cell.length_b   1.000
_cell.length_c   1.000
_cell.angle_alpha   90.00
_cell.angle_beta   90.00
_cell.angle_gamma   90.00
#
_symmetry.space_group_name_H-M   'P 1'
#
loop_
_entity.id
_entity.type
_entity.pdbx_description
1 polymer ?
#
loop_
_entity_poly.entity_id
_entity_poly.type
_entity_poly.pdbx_seq_one_letter_code
_entity_poly.pdbx_strand_id
1 'polypeptide(L)'
;MQKKNFYKILILFVIFFFQQNSFASIFEGIPRVVDGDSLEINDNKIRLFGIDAPEKKQICKKPYLIISFLSFQKKYECGLLATNQLKKLINNKTVKCISESKDRYNRYLSICYLKNKDINSWLVKNGYAVAYKRYSKKYILEEQHAKKNKLGIWQGTFQNPEEW
;
A
#
# COMPACT_ATOMS: atom_id res chain seq x y z
N MET A 1 -32.61 -28.58 38.13
CA MET A 1 -32.44 -27.18 37.71
C MET A 1 -30.99 -26.67 37.76
N GLN A 2 -30.09 -27.18 38.61
CA GLN A 2 -28.69 -26.71 38.75
C GLN A 2 -27.76 -26.99 37.54
N LYS A 3 -27.89 -28.07 36.82
CA LYS A 3 -27.01 -28.43 35.68
C LYS A 3 -27.12 -27.45 34.48
N LYS A 4 -28.31 -26.88 34.19
CA LYS A 4 -28.50 -25.91 33.07
C LYS A 4 -27.77 -24.58 33.30
N ASN A 5 -27.65 -24.14 34.56
CA ASN A 5 -26.95 -22.91 34.89
C ASN A 5 -25.44 -23.07 34.82
N PHE A 6 -24.91 -24.24 35.16
CA PHE A 6 -23.48 -24.53 35.09
C PHE A 6 -22.97 -24.48 33.62
N TYR A 7 -23.69 -25.05 32.66
CA TYR A 7 -23.32 -24.97 31.24
C TYR A 7 -23.39 -23.55 30.68
N LYS A 8 -24.35 -22.71 31.11
CA LYS A 8 -24.41 -21.31 30.72
C LYS A 8 -23.21 -20.51 31.22
N ILE A 9 -22.79 -20.74 32.45
CA ILE A 9 -21.62 -20.09 33.05
C ILE A 9 -20.33 -20.56 32.34
N LEU A 10 -20.20 -21.86 32.04
CA LEU A 10 -19.06 -22.42 31.32
C LEU A 10 -18.96 -21.85 29.90
N ILE A 11 -20.08 -21.72 29.17
CA ILE A 11 -20.12 -21.13 27.83
C ILE A 11 -19.72 -19.65 27.88
N LEU A 12 -20.22 -18.87 28.84
CA LEU A 12 -19.83 -17.47 29.02
C LEU A 12 -18.35 -17.32 29.32
N PHE A 13 -17.76 -18.23 30.13
CA PHE A 13 -16.35 -18.24 30.45
C PHE A 13 -15.47 -18.57 29.24
N VAL A 14 -15.90 -19.51 28.39
CA VAL A 14 -15.20 -19.86 27.14
C VAL A 14 -15.24 -18.72 26.15
N ILE A 15 -16.35 -18.00 26.00
CA ILE A 15 -16.47 -16.85 25.10
C ILE A 15 -15.56 -15.68 25.54
N PHE A 16 -15.39 -15.48 26.85
CA PHE A 16 -14.54 -14.43 27.40
C PHE A 16 -13.03 -14.63 27.13
N PHE A 17 -12.58 -15.90 27.04
CA PHE A 17 -11.18 -16.24 26.74
C PHE A 17 -10.79 -16.10 25.25
N PHE A 18 -11.77 -15.97 24.33
CA PHE A 18 -11.50 -15.83 22.89
C PHE A 18 -11.39 -14.37 22.40
N GLN A 19 -11.38 -13.38 23.29
CA GLN A 19 -11.01 -12.03 22.88
C GLN A 19 -9.49 -11.96 22.65
N GLN A 20 -9.04 -12.37 21.49
CA GLN A 20 -7.68 -12.09 21.01
C GLN A 20 -7.57 -10.59 20.79
N ASN A 21 -6.96 -9.88 21.73
CA ASN A 21 -6.55 -8.50 21.53
C ASN A 21 -5.49 -8.48 20.43
N SER A 22 -5.89 -8.16 19.20
CA SER A 22 -4.95 -7.87 18.12
C SER A 22 -4.28 -6.53 18.44
N PHE A 23 -3.08 -6.56 18.99
CA PHE A 23 -2.28 -5.35 19.20
C PHE A 23 -1.68 -4.94 17.85
N ALA A 24 -1.99 -3.73 17.42
CA ALA A 24 -1.34 -3.13 16.27
C ALA A 24 0.15 -2.89 16.59
N SER A 25 1.04 -3.35 15.73
CA SER A 25 2.48 -3.04 15.82
C SER A 25 2.73 -1.66 15.24
N ILE A 26 3.48 -0.82 15.95
CA ILE A 26 3.82 0.53 15.53
C ILE A 26 5.33 0.58 15.26
N PHE A 27 5.71 1.06 14.08
CA PHE A 27 7.10 1.28 13.68
C PHE A 27 7.30 2.76 13.38
N GLU A 28 8.32 3.36 13.99
CA GLU A 28 8.63 4.78 13.79
C GLU A 28 10.14 4.96 13.60
N GLY A 29 10.53 5.71 12.57
CA GLY A 29 11.93 5.95 12.24
C GLY A 29 12.09 6.52 10.83
N ILE A 30 13.33 6.77 10.44
CA ILE A 30 13.69 7.14 9.05
C ILE A 30 13.77 5.86 8.23
N PRO A 31 12.88 5.63 7.26
CA PRO A 31 12.85 4.37 6.53
C PRO A 31 13.91 4.32 5.41
N ARG A 32 14.43 3.15 5.16
CA ARG A 32 15.06 2.78 3.89
C ARG A 32 13.96 2.38 2.90
N VAL A 33 13.83 3.10 1.80
CA VAL A 33 12.89 2.76 0.72
C VAL A 33 13.49 1.63 -0.12
N VAL A 34 12.79 0.50 -0.19
CA VAL A 34 13.18 -0.69 -0.96
C VAL A 34 12.69 -0.57 -2.41
N ASP A 35 11.39 -0.33 -2.58
CA ASP A 35 10.71 -0.11 -3.87
C ASP A 35 9.51 0.84 -3.72
N GLY A 36 8.58 0.83 -4.69
CA GLY A 36 7.46 1.77 -4.74
C GLY A 36 6.42 1.60 -3.63
N ASP A 37 6.42 0.47 -2.91
CA ASP A 37 5.47 0.16 -1.84
C ASP A 37 6.05 -0.66 -0.69
N SER A 38 7.37 -0.76 -0.62
CA SER A 38 8.07 -1.48 0.45
C SER A 38 9.13 -0.61 1.12
N LEU A 39 9.11 -0.61 2.44
CA LEU A 39 10.00 0.14 3.32
C LEU A 39 10.70 -0.79 4.31
N GLU A 40 11.76 -0.30 4.92
CA GLU A 40 12.41 -0.94 6.06
C GLU A 40 12.67 0.11 7.14
N ILE A 41 12.19 -0.14 8.37
CA ILE A 41 12.39 0.72 9.55
C ILE A 41 12.98 -0.14 10.65
N ASN A 42 14.20 0.18 11.12
CA ASN A 42 14.88 -0.56 12.20
C ASN A 42 14.84 -2.08 11.95
N ASP A 43 15.30 -2.52 10.77
CA ASP A 43 15.34 -3.91 10.30
C ASP A 43 13.95 -4.59 10.11
N ASN A 44 12.87 -3.87 10.35
CA ASN A 44 11.51 -4.38 10.10
C ASN A 44 11.10 -4.12 8.66
N LYS A 45 10.79 -5.19 7.93
CA LYS A 45 10.30 -5.12 6.55
C LYS A 45 8.82 -4.77 6.55
N ILE A 46 8.47 -3.70 5.84
CA ILE A 46 7.12 -3.13 5.78
C ILE A 46 6.64 -3.14 4.34
N ARG A 47 5.45 -3.68 4.11
CA ARG A 47 4.70 -3.59 2.86
C ARG A 47 3.54 -2.62 3.06
N LEU A 48 3.43 -1.61 2.21
CA LEU A 48 2.34 -0.63 2.27
C LEU A 48 1.00 -1.33 1.93
N PHE A 49 0.11 -1.39 2.92
CA PHE A 49 -1.15 -2.13 2.81
C PHE A 49 -2.15 -1.46 1.87
N GLY A 50 -2.89 -2.28 1.11
CA GLY A 50 -4.00 -1.82 0.25
C GLY A 50 -3.59 -1.13 -1.03
N ILE A 51 -2.29 -1.13 -1.36
CA ILE A 51 -1.75 -0.58 -2.61
C ILE A 51 -0.79 -1.59 -3.26
N ASP A 52 -0.55 -1.39 -4.55
CA ASP A 52 0.43 -2.14 -5.31
C ASP A 52 1.14 -1.20 -6.30
N ALA A 53 2.45 -1.07 -6.16
CA ALA A 53 3.25 -0.21 -7.03
C ALA A 53 3.89 -1.03 -8.15
N PRO A 54 4.19 -0.42 -9.30
CA PRO A 54 4.98 -1.08 -10.33
C PRO A 54 6.31 -1.57 -9.74
N GLU A 55 6.67 -2.81 -10.06
CA GLU A 55 7.94 -3.40 -9.66
C GLU A 55 9.13 -2.56 -10.16
N LYS A 56 10.20 -2.48 -9.40
CA LYS A 56 11.33 -1.56 -9.66
C LYS A 56 11.85 -1.60 -11.08
N LYS A 57 11.83 -2.77 -11.73
CA LYS A 57 12.28 -2.97 -13.12
C LYS A 57 11.15 -2.85 -14.14
N GLN A 58 9.93 -2.57 -13.71
CA GLN A 58 8.77 -2.51 -14.60
C GLN A 58 8.84 -1.30 -15.52
N ILE A 59 8.53 -1.56 -16.81
CA ILE A 59 8.51 -0.56 -17.87
C ILE A 59 7.07 -0.27 -18.28
N CYS A 60 6.74 1.00 -18.30
CA CYS A 60 5.46 1.53 -18.77
C CYS A 60 5.65 2.32 -20.08
N LYS A 61 4.54 2.62 -20.75
CA LYS A 61 4.54 3.51 -21.92
C LYS A 61 3.72 4.76 -21.62
N LYS A 62 4.13 5.89 -22.18
CA LYS A 62 3.36 7.14 -22.11
C LYS A 62 3.41 7.89 -23.43
N PRO A 63 2.36 8.65 -23.77
CA PRO A 63 2.41 9.51 -24.94
C PRO A 63 3.48 10.60 -24.76
N TYR A 64 4.24 10.88 -25.81
CA TYR A 64 5.20 11.99 -25.84
C TYR A 64 4.94 12.97 -26.98
N LEU A 65 4.22 12.52 -28.02
CA LEU A 65 3.81 13.35 -29.14
C LEU A 65 2.44 12.89 -29.64
N ILE A 66 1.53 13.82 -29.80
CA ILE A 66 0.19 13.57 -30.39
C ILE A 66 0.03 14.48 -31.58
N ILE A 67 -0.16 13.89 -32.78
CA ILE A 67 -0.42 14.63 -34.01
C ILE A 67 -1.76 14.13 -34.56
N SER A 68 -2.77 14.99 -34.49
CA SER A 68 -4.15 14.66 -34.88
C SER A 68 -4.63 13.38 -34.15
N PHE A 69 -4.87 12.28 -34.89
CA PHE A 69 -5.30 10.98 -34.32
C PHE A 69 -4.14 10.02 -34.03
N LEU A 70 -2.88 10.40 -34.34
CA LEU A 70 -1.70 9.58 -34.08
C LEU A 70 -1.08 9.92 -32.74
N SER A 71 -0.88 8.91 -31.88
CA SER A 71 -0.20 9.04 -30.60
C SER A 71 1.09 8.24 -30.58
N PHE A 72 2.21 8.93 -30.51
CA PHE A 72 3.52 8.32 -30.36
C PHE A 72 3.82 8.10 -28.88
N GLN A 73 4.24 6.90 -28.52
CA GLN A 73 4.50 6.51 -27.13
C GLN A 73 5.98 6.25 -26.91
N LYS A 74 6.48 6.64 -25.74
CA LYS A 74 7.81 6.25 -25.27
C LYS A 74 7.73 5.38 -24.03
N LYS A 75 8.68 4.46 -23.92
CA LYS A 75 8.89 3.63 -22.74
C LYS A 75 9.56 4.46 -21.64
N TYR A 76 9.25 4.14 -20.37
CA TYR A 76 9.93 4.70 -19.20
C TYR A 76 9.87 3.73 -18.02
N GLU A 77 10.81 3.82 -17.11
CA GLU A 77 10.95 2.98 -15.91
C GLU A 77 9.96 3.44 -14.83
N CYS A 78 8.70 2.99 -14.91
CA CYS A 78 7.64 3.42 -14.01
C CYS A 78 7.85 2.91 -12.58
N GLY A 79 8.42 1.73 -12.39
CA GLY A 79 8.74 1.20 -11.07
C GLY A 79 9.85 2.00 -10.38
N LEU A 80 10.90 2.36 -11.13
CA LEU A 80 11.95 3.24 -10.61
C LEU A 80 11.40 4.63 -10.30
N LEU A 81 10.48 5.15 -11.14
CA LEU A 81 9.80 6.42 -10.88
C LEU A 81 9.00 6.36 -9.58
N ALA A 82 8.18 5.33 -9.36
CA ALA A 82 7.40 5.16 -8.13
C ALA A 82 8.31 5.12 -6.88
N THR A 83 9.38 4.32 -6.95
CA THR A 83 10.40 4.24 -5.88
C THR A 83 11.03 5.61 -5.58
N ASN A 84 11.41 6.36 -6.61
CA ASN A 84 12.05 7.67 -6.45
C ASN A 84 11.07 8.72 -5.91
N GLN A 85 9.80 8.66 -6.29
CA GLN A 85 8.77 9.56 -5.74
C GLN A 85 8.49 9.28 -4.27
N LEU A 86 8.48 8.01 -3.86
CA LEU A 86 8.38 7.65 -2.45
C LEU A 86 9.60 8.16 -1.65
N LYS A 87 10.82 7.97 -2.17
CA LYS A 87 12.05 8.53 -1.56
C LYS A 87 11.97 10.05 -1.42
N LYS A 88 11.53 10.74 -2.48
CA LYS A 88 11.38 12.21 -2.47
C LYS A 88 10.33 12.69 -1.48
N LEU A 89 9.21 11.97 -1.34
CA LEU A 89 8.18 12.29 -0.36
C LEU A 89 8.71 12.20 1.06
N ILE A 90 9.39 11.10 1.37
CA ILE A 90 9.93 10.82 2.71
C ILE A 90 11.10 11.78 3.02
N ASN A 91 12.04 11.95 2.10
CA ASN A 91 13.16 12.89 2.20
C ASN A 91 13.86 12.87 3.57
N ASN A 92 14.30 11.69 4.01
CA ASN A 92 14.98 11.44 5.29
C ASN A 92 14.17 11.88 6.54
N LYS A 93 12.85 11.96 6.44
CA LYS A 93 11.98 12.30 7.57
C LYS A 93 11.49 11.03 8.25
N THR A 94 11.18 11.15 9.53
CA THR A 94 10.56 10.08 10.32
C THR A 94 9.19 9.75 9.76
N VAL A 95 8.94 8.45 9.55
CA VAL A 95 7.67 7.87 9.13
C VAL A 95 7.15 6.99 10.26
N LYS A 96 5.84 7.05 10.52
CA LYS A 96 5.14 6.17 11.44
C LYS A 96 4.27 5.19 10.65
N CYS A 97 4.51 3.89 10.84
CA CYS A 97 3.74 2.80 10.22
C CYS A 97 2.97 2.03 11.28
N ILE A 98 1.70 1.76 11.02
CA ILE A 98 0.80 0.98 11.89
C ILE A 98 0.43 -0.29 11.15
N SER A 99 0.67 -1.45 11.77
CA SER A 99 0.44 -2.77 11.20
C SER A 99 -0.42 -3.62 12.11
N GLU A 100 -1.38 -4.33 11.53
CA GLU A 100 -2.23 -5.29 12.24
C GLU A 100 -1.90 -6.75 11.88
N SER A 101 -1.11 -6.97 10.83
CA SER A 101 -0.80 -8.31 10.32
C SER A 101 0.50 -8.35 9.53
N LYS A 102 0.93 -9.56 9.16
CA LYS A 102 2.04 -9.80 8.25
C LYS A 102 1.58 -10.56 7.01
N ASP A 103 2.32 -10.40 5.92
CA ASP A 103 2.15 -11.21 4.74
C ASP A 103 2.90 -12.55 4.84
N ARG A 104 2.75 -13.41 3.81
CA ARG A 104 3.43 -14.70 3.71
C ARG A 104 4.97 -14.62 3.66
N TYR A 105 5.52 -13.44 3.39
CA TYR A 105 6.96 -13.17 3.37
C TYR A 105 7.46 -12.54 4.67
N ASN A 106 6.62 -12.55 5.73
CA ASN A 106 6.91 -11.99 7.05
C ASN A 106 7.11 -10.46 7.05
N ARG A 107 6.60 -9.73 6.01
CA ARG A 107 6.57 -8.27 5.99
C ARG A 107 5.33 -7.76 6.74
N TYR A 108 5.48 -6.69 7.50
CA TYR A 108 4.37 -6.03 8.19
C TYR A 108 3.50 -5.27 7.19
N LEU A 109 2.22 -5.65 7.07
CA LEU A 109 1.22 -4.97 6.25
C LEU A 109 0.77 -3.69 6.97
N SER A 110 1.24 -2.53 6.50
CA SER A 110 1.11 -1.30 7.26
C SER A 110 0.49 -0.15 6.47
N ILE A 111 -0.23 0.71 7.18
CA ILE A 111 -0.55 2.06 6.73
C ILE A 111 0.51 2.99 7.33
N CYS A 112 1.23 3.73 6.46
CA CYS A 112 2.34 4.56 6.88
C CYS A 112 2.02 6.04 6.72
N TYR A 113 2.50 6.84 7.66
CA TYR A 113 2.21 8.26 7.75
C TYR A 113 3.50 9.08 7.82
N LEU A 114 3.54 10.14 7.02
CA LEU A 114 4.53 11.20 7.16
C LEU A 114 3.84 12.39 7.84
N LYS A 115 4.08 12.58 9.15
CA LYS A 115 3.22 13.43 10.00
C LYS A 115 1.77 12.93 9.90
N ASN A 116 0.83 13.78 9.41
CA ASN A 116 -0.58 13.44 9.24
C ASN A 116 -0.94 12.98 7.82
N LYS A 117 0.05 12.85 6.90
CA LYS A 117 -0.20 12.44 5.53
C LYS A 117 -0.10 10.93 5.38
N ASP A 118 -1.19 10.26 4.99
CA ASP A 118 -1.20 8.85 4.58
C ASP A 118 -0.36 8.70 3.29
N ILE A 119 0.79 8.01 3.40
CA ILE A 119 1.73 7.77 2.29
C ILE A 119 1.10 6.86 1.25
N ASN A 120 0.36 5.82 1.70
CA ASN A 120 -0.29 4.86 0.82
C ASN A 120 -1.33 5.58 -0.08
N SER A 121 -2.20 6.41 0.53
CA SER A 121 -3.16 7.25 -0.18
C SER A 121 -2.46 8.19 -1.17
N TRP A 122 -1.38 8.84 -0.75
CA TRP A 122 -0.64 9.77 -1.60
C TRP A 122 -0.06 9.09 -2.85
N LEU A 123 0.49 7.89 -2.72
CA LEU A 123 1.05 7.12 -3.84
C LEU A 123 -0.04 6.79 -4.87
N VAL A 124 -1.20 6.29 -4.42
CA VAL A 124 -2.30 5.95 -5.33
C VAL A 124 -2.90 7.20 -5.96
N LYS A 125 -3.13 8.27 -5.19
CA LYS A 125 -3.72 9.54 -5.66
C LYS A 125 -2.89 10.21 -6.75
N ASN A 126 -1.54 10.06 -6.69
CA ASN A 126 -0.63 10.61 -7.68
C ASN A 126 -0.28 9.61 -8.80
N GLY A 127 -0.88 8.42 -8.80
CA GLY A 127 -0.68 7.40 -9.82
C GLY A 127 0.70 6.73 -9.79
N TYR A 128 1.34 6.63 -8.63
CA TYR A 128 2.58 5.89 -8.42
C TYR A 128 2.34 4.47 -7.94
N ALA A 129 1.10 4.15 -7.53
CA ALA A 129 0.61 2.82 -7.21
C ALA A 129 -0.84 2.67 -7.65
N VAL A 130 -1.34 1.45 -7.74
CA VAL A 130 -2.76 1.12 -7.91
C VAL A 130 -3.39 0.77 -6.56
N ALA A 131 -4.71 0.90 -6.43
CA ALA A 131 -5.43 0.36 -5.28
C ALA A 131 -5.48 -1.17 -5.38
N TYR A 132 -4.96 -1.89 -4.38
CA TYR A 132 -4.96 -3.35 -4.35
C TYR A 132 -6.31 -3.87 -3.87
N LYS A 133 -7.30 -3.85 -4.76
CA LYS A 133 -8.73 -4.07 -4.47
C LYS A 133 -9.05 -5.45 -3.91
N ARG A 134 -8.20 -6.45 -4.18
CA ARG A 134 -8.32 -7.79 -3.65
C ARG A 134 -8.23 -7.84 -2.12
N TYR A 135 -7.43 -6.92 -1.53
CA TYR A 135 -7.20 -6.87 -0.09
C TYR A 135 -7.86 -5.69 0.60
N SER A 136 -8.07 -4.56 -0.09
CA SER A 136 -8.65 -3.37 0.51
C SER A 136 -9.37 -2.49 -0.50
N LYS A 137 -10.51 -1.94 -0.10
CA LYS A 137 -11.25 -0.92 -0.88
C LYS A 137 -10.86 0.52 -0.49
N LYS A 138 -9.94 0.69 0.47
CA LYS A 138 -9.63 1.97 1.11
C LYS A 138 -9.20 3.06 0.11
N TYR A 139 -8.44 2.71 -0.93
CA TYR A 139 -7.83 3.69 -1.84
C TYR A 139 -8.47 3.72 -3.24
N ILE A 140 -9.69 3.23 -3.39
CA ILE A 140 -10.40 3.21 -4.68
C ILE A 140 -10.66 4.64 -5.21
N LEU A 141 -11.04 5.57 -4.32
CA LEU A 141 -11.32 6.96 -4.71
C LEU A 141 -10.06 7.69 -5.17
N GLU A 142 -8.93 7.44 -4.53
CA GLU A 142 -7.61 7.93 -4.92
C GLU A 142 -7.20 7.43 -6.30
N GLU A 143 -7.42 6.14 -6.57
CA GLU A 143 -7.17 5.56 -7.89
C GLU A 143 -8.07 6.18 -8.95
N GLN A 144 -9.36 6.36 -8.67
CA GLN A 144 -10.29 7.02 -9.61
C GLN A 144 -9.85 8.46 -9.90
N HIS A 145 -9.37 9.19 -8.88
CA HIS A 145 -8.79 10.51 -9.07
C HIS A 145 -7.57 10.48 -10.00
N ALA A 146 -6.63 9.56 -9.76
CA ALA A 146 -5.43 9.43 -10.57
C ALA A 146 -5.76 9.06 -12.04
N LYS A 147 -6.71 8.15 -12.26
CA LYS A 147 -7.20 7.76 -13.60
C LYS A 147 -7.84 8.93 -14.34
N LYS A 148 -8.78 9.63 -13.69
CA LYS A 148 -9.50 10.77 -14.26
C LYS A 148 -8.53 11.87 -14.71
N ASN A 149 -7.49 12.13 -13.92
CA ASN A 149 -6.51 13.18 -14.18
C ASN A 149 -5.26 12.68 -14.93
N LYS A 150 -5.23 11.41 -15.37
CA LYS A 150 -4.11 10.78 -16.10
C LYS A 150 -2.76 10.97 -15.38
N LEU A 151 -2.74 10.78 -14.05
CA LEU A 151 -1.54 10.96 -13.23
C LEU A 151 -0.65 9.72 -13.23
N GLY A 152 0.66 9.94 -13.12
CA GLY A 152 1.65 8.86 -12.97
C GLY A 152 1.54 7.79 -14.06
N ILE A 153 1.30 6.54 -13.69
CA ILE A 153 1.15 5.41 -14.63
C ILE A 153 -0.12 5.51 -15.49
N TRP A 154 -1.13 6.26 -15.05
CA TRP A 154 -2.41 6.41 -15.76
C TRP A 154 -2.34 7.37 -16.96
N GLN A 155 -1.21 8.03 -17.20
CA GLN A 155 -1.00 8.84 -18.40
C GLN A 155 -0.78 8.00 -19.67
N GLY A 156 -0.60 6.69 -19.55
CA GLY A 156 -0.33 5.81 -20.66
C GLY A 156 -0.76 4.36 -20.41
N THR A 157 -0.01 3.39 -20.92
CA THR A 157 -0.28 1.96 -20.79
C THR A 157 0.76 1.29 -19.90
N PHE A 158 0.33 0.40 -19.05
CA PHE A 158 1.17 -0.40 -18.15
C PHE A 158 0.50 -1.77 -17.91
N GLN A 159 1.30 -2.77 -17.58
CA GLN A 159 0.79 -4.01 -17.01
C GLN A 159 0.43 -3.76 -15.55
N ASN A 160 -0.73 -4.28 -15.12
CA ASN A 160 -1.11 -4.15 -13.71
C ASN A 160 -0.01 -4.78 -12.83
N PRO A 161 0.50 -4.08 -11.79
CA PRO A 161 1.52 -4.64 -10.89
C PRO A 161 1.16 -6.03 -10.36
N GLU A 162 -0.12 -6.28 -10.06
CA GLU A 162 -0.67 -7.57 -9.61
C GLU A 162 -0.40 -8.73 -10.57
N GLU A 163 -0.16 -8.44 -11.85
CA GLU A 163 -0.02 -9.41 -12.95
C GLU A 163 1.42 -9.45 -13.51
N TRP A 164 2.32 -8.68 -12.93
CA TRP A 164 3.73 -8.56 -13.37
C TRP A 164 4.64 -9.58 -12.62
#